data_74c0264537409e40ad6d0af876c2510f
#
_entry.id   74c0264537409e40ad6d0af876c2510f
#
_cell.length_a   1.000
_cell.length_b   1.000
_cell.length_c   1.000
_cell.angle_alpha   90.00
_cell.angle_beta   90.00
_cell.angle_gamma   90.00
#
_symmetry.space_group_name_H-M   'P 1'
#
loop_
_entity.id
_entity.type
_entity.pdbx_description
1 polymer ?
#
loop_
_entity_poly.entity_id
_entity_poly.type
_entity_poly.pdbx_seq_one_letter_code
_entity_poly.pdbx_strand_id
1 'polypeptide(L)'
;MKNAVKCIGVLTSGGDAPGMNACIRAVVRSANARGIECVGIRRGYQGLISGDIVEMDNASVSRIINRGGTILYSARCDEFRTKEGQEKAYATCKLIGLDGLVAIGGDGTFRGAQDLSKFGVSVVGIPGTIDNDIVCTDYTIGFDTAANTAVECMDKLRDTMQSHERCSVVEVMGHRAGYLALYVGVAIGATAVLVPERPYDFEKHVAEKIRRARISGKTNFMIVVAEGAASGMAVGEQIKKELGLDPRVTILGHIQRGGSPTAKDRVTATRMGYEAVQLLAEGKTNRIVCAKGDRISNVDIDEGLAMTKTLNHEEFEVMTVMTGR
;
A
#
# COMPACT_ATOMS: atom_id res chain seq x y z
N MET A 1 38.24 4.74 4.05
CA MET A 1 37.27 5.44 3.20
C MET A 1 36.28 4.39 2.72
N LYS A 2 34.96 4.54 2.98
CA LYS A 2 33.95 3.66 2.39
C LYS A 2 34.06 3.81 0.86
N ASN A 3 34.10 2.71 0.12
CA ASN A 3 34.10 2.74 -1.34
C ASN A 3 32.84 3.52 -1.80
N ALA A 4 33.01 4.36 -2.80
CA ALA A 4 31.88 5.07 -3.42
C ALA A 4 30.91 4.03 -4.02
N VAL A 5 29.61 4.21 -3.81
CA VAL A 5 28.57 3.37 -4.44
C VAL A 5 28.60 3.57 -5.94
N LYS A 6 28.72 2.49 -6.71
CA LYS A 6 28.85 2.50 -8.17
C LYS A 6 27.63 1.93 -8.87
N CYS A 7 26.96 0.93 -8.27
CA CYS A 7 25.82 0.23 -8.85
C CYS A 7 24.71 0.04 -7.82
N ILE A 8 23.49 0.47 -8.15
CA ILE A 8 22.28 0.31 -7.32
C ILE A 8 21.25 -0.51 -8.08
N GLY A 9 20.70 -1.53 -7.39
CA GLY A 9 19.54 -2.27 -7.87
C GLY A 9 18.23 -1.66 -7.37
N VAL A 10 17.18 -1.76 -8.17
CA VAL A 10 15.81 -1.44 -7.76
C VAL A 10 14.87 -2.58 -8.08
N LEU A 11 14.04 -2.97 -7.13
CA LEU A 11 12.99 -3.97 -7.31
C LEU A 11 11.66 -3.51 -6.73
N THR A 12 10.58 -4.10 -7.25
CA THR A 12 9.24 -4.07 -6.65
C THR A 12 8.85 -5.48 -6.24
N SER A 13 8.27 -5.64 -5.05
CA SER A 13 7.89 -6.94 -4.50
C SER A 13 6.56 -6.84 -3.74
N GLY A 14 5.83 -7.95 -3.69
CA GLY A 14 4.50 -8.00 -3.08
C GLY A 14 3.39 -7.61 -4.05
N GLY A 15 2.31 -7.04 -3.55
CA GLY A 15 1.23 -6.49 -4.39
C GLY A 15 1.68 -5.19 -5.07
N ASP A 16 1.27 -5.01 -6.31
CA ASP A 16 1.49 -3.74 -7.00
C ASP A 16 0.63 -2.61 -6.41
N ALA A 17 1.13 -1.38 -6.53
CA ALA A 17 0.45 -0.19 -6.05
C ALA A 17 0.67 0.97 -7.03
N PRO A 18 -0.34 1.80 -7.30
CA PRO A 18 -0.19 2.97 -8.16
C PRO A 18 0.85 3.93 -7.58
N GLY A 19 1.84 4.31 -8.38
CA GLY A 19 2.96 5.13 -7.93
C GLY A 19 4.29 4.37 -7.83
N MET A 20 4.31 3.04 -7.87
CA MET A 20 5.55 2.26 -7.92
C MET A 20 6.42 2.67 -9.11
N ASN A 21 5.84 2.91 -10.29
CA ASN A 21 6.58 3.39 -11.45
C ASN A 21 7.17 4.79 -11.23
N ALA A 22 6.47 5.69 -10.57
CA ALA A 22 7.01 7.00 -10.21
C ALA A 22 8.21 6.88 -9.26
N CYS A 23 8.14 5.91 -8.32
CA CYS A 23 9.22 5.59 -7.40
C CYS A 23 10.45 5.01 -8.12
N ILE A 24 10.27 4.00 -8.98
CA ILE A 24 11.33 3.43 -9.83
C ILE A 24 12.01 4.54 -10.63
N ARG A 25 11.20 5.39 -11.27
CA ARG A 25 11.71 6.53 -12.03
C ARG A 25 12.59 7.46 -11.19
N ALA A 26 12.17 7.75 -9.97
CA ALA A 26 12.92 8.60 -9.06
C ALA A 26 14.25 7.96 -8.65
N VAL A 27 14.25 6.67 -8.33
CA VAL A 27 15.48 5.92 -8.01
C VAL A 27 16.46 5.97 -9.17
N VAL A 28 16.04 5.56 -10.37
CA VAL A 28 16.91 5.52 -11.55
C VAL A 28 17.48 6.89 -11.87
N ARG A 29 16.63 7.93 -11.94
CA ARG A 29 17.09 9.29 -12.25
C ARG A 29 18.00 9.87 -11.19
N SER A 30 17.75 9.56 -9.92
CA SER A 30 18.60 10.03 -8.81
C SER A 30 19.97 9.35 -8.80
N ALA A 31 20.03 8.06 -9.15
CA ALA A 31 21.27 7.31 -9.29
C ALA A 31 22.09 7.87 -10.48
N ASN A 32 21.49 7.96 -11.65
CA ASN A 32 22.16 8.45 -12.86
C ASN A 32 22.67 9.90 -12.71
N ALA A 33 21.91 10.77 -12.02
CA ALA A 33 22.36 12.15 -11.75
C ALA A 33 23.61 12.23 -10.86
N ARG A 34 23.94 11.13 -10.16
CA ARG A 34 25.14 11.00 -9.31
C ARG A 34 26.26 10.18 -9.98
N GLY A 35 26.07 9.77 -11.23
CA GLY A 35 26.99 8.88 -11.92
C GLY A 35 27.00 7.46 -11.38
N ILE A 36 25.90 7.03 -10.71
CA ILE A 36 25.70 5.69 -10.18
C ILE A 36 24.90 4.88 -11.22
N GLU A 37 25.42 3.73 -11.60
CA GLU A 37 24.72 2.78 -12.46
C GLU A 37 23.47 2.25 -11.75
N CYS A 38 22.40 2.03 -12.51
CA CYS A 38 21.16 1.51 -11.97
C CYS A 38 20.70 0.28 -12.76
N VAL A 39 20.33 -0.77 -12.04
CA VAL A 39 19.75 -1.99 -12.62
C VAL A 39 18.37 -2.25 -12.05
N GLY A 40 17.41 -2.60 -12.90
CA GLY A 40 16.10 -3.06 -12.51
C GLY A 40 16.09 -4.57 -12.32
N ILE A 41 15.53 -5.03 -11.23
CA ILE A 41 15.35 -6.45 -10.94
C ILE A 41 13.89 -6.78 -11.16
N ARG A 42 13.59 -7.55 -12.19
CA ARG A 42 12.22 -7.92 -12.53
C ARG A 42 11.70 -9.00 -11.59
N ARG A 43 10.41 -8.97 -11.29
CA ARG A 43 9.71 -9.94 -10.41
C ARG A 43 10.29 -9.99 -8.99
N GLY A 44 10.83 -8.89 -8.49
CA GLY A 44 11.30 -8.79 -7.11
C GLY A 44 12.39 -9.82 -6.75
N TYR A 45 12.26 -10.47 -5.60
CA TYR A 45 13.24 -11.45 -5.14
C TYR A 45 13.34 -12.69 -6.03
N GLN A 46 12.27 -13.06 -6.75
CA GLN A 46 12.34 -14.12 -7.76
C GLN A 46 13.37 -13.79 -8.84
N GLY A 47 13.37 -12.53 -9.29
CA GLY A 47 14.34 -12.08 -10.29
C GLY A 47 15.77 -12.04 -9.78
N LEU A 48 15.98 -11.74 -8.49
CA LEU A 48 17.32 -11.89 -7.89
C LEU A 48 17.82 -13.34 -7.93
N ILE A 49 16.95 -14.31 -7.62
CA ILE A 49 17.31 -15.73 -7.67
C ILE A 49 17.61 -16.19 -9.09
N SER A 50 16.79 -15.76 -10.07
CA SER A 50 16.91 -16.22 -11.47
C SER A 50 17.85 -15.36 -12.33
N GLY A 51 18.37 -14.24 -11.82
CA GLY A 51 19.20 -13.33 -12.58
C GLY A 51 18.44 -12.51 -13.65
N ASP A 52 17.12 -12.23 -13.44
CA ASP A 52 16.30 -11.43 -14.35
C ASP A 52 16.55 -9.93 -14.11
N ILE A 53 17.68 -9.46 -14.65
CA ILE A 53 18.23 -8.12 -14.44
C ILE A 53 18.17 -7.33 -15.75
N VAL A 54 17.88 -6.05 -15.66
CA VAL A 54 17.86 -5.12 -16.80
C VAL A 54 18.59 -3.83 -16.43
N GLU A 55 19.46 -3.35 -17.32
CA GLU A 55 20.08 -2.03 -17.16
C GLU A 55 19.02 -0.94 -17.27
N MET A 56 19.14 0.08 -16.44
CA MET A 56 18.18 1.19 -16.40
C MET A 56 18.86 2.55 -16.48
N ASP A 57 18.45 3.30 -17.45
CA ASP A 57 18.86 4.68 -17.69
C ASP A 57 17.66 5.65 -17.64
N ASN A 58 17.91 6.92 -17.91
CA ASN A 58 16.87 7.94 -17.96
C ASN A 58 15.82 7.69 -19.06
N ALA A 59 16.18 7.02 -20.16
CA ALA A 59 15.26 6.69 -21.24
C ALA A 59 14.32 5.55 -20.85
N SER A 60 14.84 4.52 -20.16
CA SER A 60 14.10 3.36 -19.67
C SER A 60 12.92 3.77 -18.76
N VAL A 61 13.05 4.87 -18.03
CA VAL A 61 12.02 5.38 -17.10
C VAL A 61 11.29 6.61 -17.64
N SER A 62 11.41 6.87 -18.93
CA SER A 62 10.67 7.95 -19.58
C SER A 62 9.19 7.60 -19.66
N ARG A 63 8.32 8.61 -19.43
CA ARG A 63 6.85 8.50 -19.58
C ARG A 63 6.17 7.43 -18.72
N ILE A 64 6.76 7.04 -17.56
CA ILE A 64 6.16 6.05 -16.65
C ILE A 64 5.58 6.65 -15.38
N ILE A 65 5.81 7.93 -15.09
CA ILE A 65 5.39 8.59 -13.84
C ILE A 65 3.87 8.52 -13.59
N ASN A 66 3.09 8.50 -14.66
CA ASN A 66 1.63 8.45 -14.62
C ASN A 66 1.06 7.04 -14.87
N ARG A 67 1.89 6.02 -15.03
CA ARG A 67 1.45 4.65 -15.28
C ARG A 67 1.23 3.91 -13.98
N GLY A 68 0.06 3.26 -13.85
CA GLY A 68 -0.21 2.30 -12.79
C GLY A 68 0.60 1.01 -12.94
N GLY A 69 0.49 0.12 -11.95
CA GLY A 69 1.28 -1.10 -11.91
C GLY A 69 2.78 -0.83 -11.71
N THR A 70 3.60 -1.79 -12.13
CA THR A 70 5.07 -1.70 -12.06
C THR A 70 5.73 -2.25 -13.32
N ILE A 71 6.65 -1.49 -13.93
CA ILE A 71 7.41 -1.93 -15.13
C ILE A 71 8.40 -3.06 -14.81
N LEU A 72 8.76 -3.22 -13.54
CA LEU A 72 9.66 -4.28 -13.07
C LEU A 72 8.92 -5.57 -12.72
N TYR A 73 7.60 -5.58 -12.89
CA TYR A 73 6.74 -6.68 -12.44
C TYR A 73 6.87 -6.96 -10.95
N SER A 74 6.02 -7.80 -10.42
CA SER A 74 6.04 -8.25 -9.04
C SER A 74 5.66 -9.71 -8.96
N ALA A 75 6.32 -10.47 -8.08
CA ALA A 75 5.99 -11.86 -7.83
C ALA A 75 6.14 -12.18 -6.34
N ARG A 76 5.35 -13.15 -5.87
CA ARG A 76 5.63 -13.83 -4.60
C ARG A 76 6.74 -14.84 -4.84
N CYS A 77 7.67 -14.94 -3.91
CA CYS A 77 8.83 -15.84 -4.02
C CYS A 77 9.00 -16.62 -2.70
N ASP A 78 8.41 -17.81 -2.64
CA ASP A 78 8.52 -18.66 -1.45
C ASP A 78 9.94 -19.25 -1.32
N GLU A 79 10.65 -19.47 -2.44
CA GLU A 79 12.03 -19.91 -2.44
C GLU A 79 12.94 -18.94 -1.68
N PHE A 80 12.69 -17.63 -1.79
CA PHE A 80 13.48 -16.61 -1.09
C PHE A 80 13.34 -16.65 0.45
N ARG A 81 12.31 -17.31 0.97
CA ARG A 81 12.15 -17.54 2.43
C ARG A 81 13.13 -18.59 2.96
N THR A 82 13.75 -19.35 2.09
CA THR A 82 14.76 -20.35 2.44
C THR A 82 16.16 -19.75 2.42
N LYS A 83 17.05 -20.28 3.26
CA LYS A 83 18.45 -19.85 3.27
C LYS A 83 19.13 -20.05 1.91
N GLU A 84 18.82 -21.16 1.24
CA GLU A 84 19.36 -21.47 -0.09
C GLU A 84 18.92 -20.42 -1.13
N GLY A 85 17.64 -20.03 -1.14
CA GLY A 85 17.14 -18.97 -2.03
C GLY A 85 17.78 -17.62 -1.75
N GLN A 86 18.01 -17.27 -0.48
CA GLN A 86 18.73 -16.05 -0.08
C GLN A 86 20.19 -16.08 -0.53
N GLU A 87 20.87 -17.20 -0.41
CA GLU A 87 22.25 -17.40 -0.89
C GLU A 87 22.34 -17.25 -2.42
N LYS A 88 21.39 -17.81 -3.19
CA LYS A 88 21.31 -17.64 -4.65
C LYS A 88 21.12 -16.16 -5.01
N ALA A 89 20.18 -15.48 -4.36
CA ALA A 89 19.94 -14.06 -4.58
C ALA A 89 21.18 -13.21 -4.26
N TYR A 90 21.87 -13.51 -3.17
CA TYR A 90 23.12 -12.85 -2.81
C TYR A 90 24.24 -13.11 -3.81
N ALA A 91 24.35 -14.34 -4.34
CA ALA A 91 25.32 -14.65 -5.39
C ALA A 91 25.07 -13.80 -6.65
N THR A 92 23.81 -13.60 -7.03
CA THR A 92 23.44 -12.69 -8.13
C THR A 92 23.85 -11.25 -7.83
N CYS A 93 23.57 -10.73 -6.61
CA CYS A 93 24.00 -9.39 -6.21
C CYS A 93 25.52 -9.21 -6.37
N LYS A 94 26.31 -10.22 -5.96
CA LYS A 94 27.77 -10.19 -6.14
C LYS A 94 28.20 -10.23 -7.60
N LEU A 95 27.55 -11.10 -8.40
CA LEU A 95 27.90 -11.27 -9.82
C LEU A 95 27.73 -9.97 -10.61
N ILE A 96 26.66 -9.20 -10.32
CA ILE A 96 26.39 -7.93 -10.98
C ILE A 96 27.09 -6.73 -10.33
N GLY A 97 27.88 -6.94 -9.27
CA GLY A 97 28.60 -5.90 -8.57
C GLY A 97 27.69 -4.90 -7.85
N LEU A 98 26.59 -5.38 -7.26
CA LEU A 98 25.59 -4.53 -6.62
C LEU A 98 26.12 -3.97 -5.28
N ASP A 99 26.26 -2.64 -5.19
CA ASP A 99 26.66 -1.96 -3.96
C ASP A 99 25.47 -1.63 -3.05
N GLY A 100 24.26 -1.48 -3.63
CA GLY A 100 23.06 -1.17 -2.88
C GLY A 100 21.78 -1.63 -3.57
N LEU A 101 20.75 -1.91 -2.78
CA LEU A 101 19.43 -2.35 -3.25
C LEU A 101 18.33 -1.46 -2.68
N VAL A 102 17.49 -0.92 -3.56
CA VAL A 102 16.23 -0.26 -3.20
C VAL A 102 15.09 -1.25 -3.40
N ALA A 103 14.40 -1.60 -2.32
CA ALA A 103 13.28 -2.54 -2.32
C ALA A 103 11.95 -1.80 -2.07
N ILE A 104 11.07 -1.76 -3.08
CA ILE A 104 9.78 -1.07 -3.02
C ILE A 104 8.68 -2.09 -2.77
N GLY A 105 7.92 -1.93 -1.68
CA GLY A 105 6.81 -2.84 -1.35
C GLY A 105 6.35 -2.72 0.10
N GLY A 106 5.72 -3.78 0.61
CA GLY A 106 5.19 -3.86 1.97
C GLY A 106 6.13 -4.58 2.95
N ASP A 107 5.61 -4.95 4.11
CA ASP A 107 6.32 -5.64 5.20
C ASP A 107 7.12 -6.86 4.74
N GLY A 108 6.52 -7.72 3.92
CA GLY A 108 7.20 -8.90 3.38
C GLY A 108 8.43 -8.54 2.54
N THR A 109 8.37 -7.43 1.82
CA THR A 109 9.50 -6.91 1.04
C THR A 109 10.63 -6.42 1.96
N PHE A 110 10.28 -5.76 3.06
CA PHE A 110 11.28 -5.26 4.02
C PHE A 110 11.94 -6.40 4.81
N ARG A 111 11.18 -7.44 5.18
CA ARG A 111 11.78 -8.65 5.78
C ARG A 111 12.77 -9.32 4.82
N GLY A 112 12.43 -9.39 3.54
CA GLY A 112 13.36 -9.90 2.52
C GLY A 112 14.60 -9.01 2.36
N ALA A 113 14.46 -7.69 2.39
CA ALA A 113 15.59 -6.76 2.38
C ALA A 113 16.47 -6.92 3.64
N GLN A 114 15.85 -7.06 4.82
CA GLN A 114 16.54 -7.37 6.08
C GLN A 114 17.34 -8.68 5.99
N ASP A 115 16.77 -9.73 5.38
CA ASP A 115 17.47 -10.99 5.20
C ASP A 115 18.70 -10.84 4.29
N LEU A 116 18.60 -10.11 3.16
CA LEU A 116 19.73 -9.79 2.31
C LEU A 116 20.80 -8.96 3.02
N SER A 117 20.40 -8.07 3.90
CA SER A 117 21.36 -7.24 4.66
C SER A 117 22.28 -8.06 5.55
N LYS A 118 21.82 -9.21 6.05
CA LYS A 118 22.62 -10.14 6.85
C LYS A 118 23.77 -10.78 6.05
N PHE A 119 23.63 -10.81 4.72
CA PHE A 119 24.71 -11.23 3.79
C PHE A 119 25.64 -10.07 3.39
N GLY A 120 25.40 -8.85 3.90
CA GLY A 120 26.22 -7.68 3.64
C GLY A 120 25.77 -6.82 2.45
N VAL A 121 24.57 -7.05 1.90
CA VAL A 121 23.97 -6.15 0.88
C VAL A 121 23.45 -4.89 1.56
N SER A 122 23.84 -3.71 1.07
CA SER A 122 23.28 -2.45 1.53
C SER A 122 21.83 -2.30 1.03
N VAL A 123 20.84 -2.17 1.92
CA VAL A 123 19.43 -2.13 1.54
C VAL A 123 18.73 -0.87 2.02
N VAL A 124 17.80 -0.36 1.21
CA VAL A 124 16.84 0.68 1.60
C VAL A 124 15.44 0.26 1.12
N GLY A 125 14.49 0.19 2.06
CA GLY A 125 13.09 -0.09 1.79
C GLY A 125 12.29 1.18 1.50
N ILE A 126 11.32 1.10 0.58
CA ILE A 126 10.36 2.16 0.29
C ILE A 126 8.93 1.61 0.42
N PRO A 127 8.07 2.18 1.27
CA PRO A 127 6.70 1.71 1.46
C PRO A 127 5.84 1.90 0.21
N GLY A 128 5.48 0.80 -0.45
CA GLY A 128 4.63 0.77 -1.63
C GLY A 128 3.54 -0.30 -1.47
N THR A 129 2.38 0.10 -0.95
CA THR A 129 1.18 -0.72 -0.76
C THR A 129 -0.04 0.17 -0.64
N ILE A 130 -1.21 -0.31 -1.10
CA ILE A 130 -2.47 0.40 -0.95
C ILE A 130 -3.08 0.28 0.46
N ASP A 131 -2.56 -0.63 1.29
CA ASP A 131 -3.16 -0.99 2.58
C ASP A 131 -2.82 0.02 3.70
N ASN A 132 -1.79 0.84 3.53
CA ASN A 132 -1.24 1.80 4.49
C ASN A 132 -0.96 1.19 5.88
N ASP A 133 -0.60 -0.09 5.90
CA ASP A 133 -0.39 -0.90 7.10
C ASP A 133 1.07 -0.91 7.60
N ILE A 134 1.99 -0.25 6.89
CA ILE A 134 3.40 -0.14 7.29
C ILE A 134 3.54 0.79 8.49
N VAL A 135 4.02 0.22 9.59
CA VAL A 135 3.95 0.83 10.92
C VAL A 135 4.79 2.09 11.06
N CYS A 136 5.99 2.09 10.50
CA CYS A 136 6.97 3.17 10.65
C CYS A 136 6.67 4.41 9.78
N THR A 137 5.63 4.40 8.96
CA THR A 137 5.27 5.52 8.08
C THR A 137 3.81 5.93 8.24
N ASP A 138 3.51 7.20 8.04
CA ASP A 138 2.13 7.69 8.05
C ASP A 138 1.44 7.44 6.71
N TYR A 139 2.23 7.23 5.65
CA TYR A 139 1.72 7.12 4.29
C TYR A 139 2.52 6.11 3.46
N THR A 140 1.81 5.28 2.69
CA THR A 140 2.39 4.34 1.73
C THR A 140 2.00 4.71 0.30
N ILE A 141 2.93 4.52 -0.65
CA ILE A 141 2.70 4.80 -2.08
C ILE A 141 1.58 3.91 -2.59
N GLY A 142 0.55 4.51 -3.17
CA GLY A 142 -0.62 3.84 -3.74
C GLY A 142 -1.89 3.96 -2.91
N PHE A 143 -1.79 4.31 -1.63
CA PHE A 143 -2.94 4.45 -0.73
C PHE A 143 -3.94 5.52 -1.20
N ASP A 144 -3.46 6.72 -1.53
CA ASP A 144 -4.32 7.83 -1.97
C ASP A 144 -5.05 7.50 -3.28
N THR A 145 -4.37 6.87 -4.22
CA THR A 145 -5.00 6.43 -5.48
C THR A 145 -6.08 5.38 -5.24
N ALA A 146 -5.79 4.39 -4.39
CA ALA A 146 -6.77 3.35 -4.04
C ALA A 146 -7.99 3.93 -3.33
N ALA A 147 -7.77 4.89 -2.41
CA ALA A 147 -8.84 5.60 -1.72
C ALA A 147 -9.70 6.41 -2.70
N ASN A 148 -9.10 7.17 -3.61
CA ASN A 148 -9.83 7.93 -4.62
C ASN A 148 -10.63 7.02 -5.58
N THR A 149 -10.05 5.88 -5.98
CA THR A 149 -10.77 4.88 -6.79
C THR A 149 -12.00 4.36 -6.04
N ALA A 150 -11.86 4.04 -4.76
CA ALA A 150 -12.98 3.57 -3.95
C ALA A 150 -14.05 4.64 -3.76
N VAL A 151 -13.66 5.88 -3.47
CA VAL A 151 -14.58 7.03 -3.34
C VAL A 151 -15.35 7.24 -4.65
N GLU A 152 -14.67 7.27 -5.80
CA GLU A 152 -15.33 7.43 -7.11
C GLU A 152 -16.37 6.31 -7.38
N CYS A 153 -16.04 5.06 -7.05
CA CYS A 153 -16.97 3.96 -7.17
C CYS A 153 -18.18 4.12 -6.25
N MET A 154 -17.95 4.53 -5.00
CA MET A 154 -19.01 4.69 -4.01
C MET A 154 -19.93 5.89 -4.30
N ASP A 155 -19.40 6.98 -4.85
CA ASP A 155 -20.21 8.10 -5.27
C ASP A 155 -21.18 7.70 -6.40
N LYS A 156 -20.71 6.92 -7.38
CA LYS A 156 -21.59 6.35 -8.43
C LYS A 156 -22.67 5.41 -7.84
N LEU A 157 -22.31 4.61 -6.82
CA LEU A 157 -23.28 3.77 -6.12
C LEU A 157 -24.28 4.59 -5.31
N ARG A 158 -23.86 5.73 -4.77
CA ARG A 158 -24.71 6.64 -4.00
C ARG A 158 -25.84 7.20 -4.84
N ASP A 159 -25.59 7.61 -6.08
CA ASP A 159 -26.59 8.16 -6.99
C ASP A 159 -27.75 7.18 -7.18
N THR A 160 -27.44 5.93 -7.50
CA THR A 160 -28.47 4.89 -7.68
C THR A 160 -29.11 4.46 -6.36
N MET A 161 -28.33 4.43 -5.27
CA MET A 161 -28.82 4.10 -3.93
C MET A 161 -29.87 5.11 -3.44
N GLN A 162 -29.64 6.41 -3.67
CA GLN A 162 -30.59 7.47 -3.33
C GLN A 162 -31.88 7.36 -4.15
N SER A 163 -31.76 7.11 -5.45
CA SER A 163 -32.91 7.00 -6.35
C SER A 163 -33.86 5.86 -6.00
N HIS A 164 -33.35 4.84 -5.31
CA HIS A 164 -34.12 3.64 -4.97
C HIS A 164 -34.30 3.41 -3.46
N GLU A 165 -33.87 4.35 -2.61
CA GLU A 165 -33.93 4.24 -1.14
C GLU A 165 -33.35 2.93 -0.60
N ARG A 166 -32.15 2.55 -1.08
CA ARG A 166 -31.55 1.24 -0.83
C ARG A 166 -30.41 1.32 0.18
N CYS A 167 -30.09 0.16 0.74
CA CYS A 167 -28.87 -0.10 1.47
C CYS A 167 -27.79 -0.63 0.50
N SER A 168 -26.58 -0.12 0.59
CA SER A 168 -25.41 -0.62 -0.12
C SER A 168 -24.34 -1.08 0.88
N VAL A 169 -23.75 -2.24 0.61
CA VAL A 169 -22.59 -2.76 1.32
C VAL A 169 -21.43 -2.77 0.33
N VAL A 170 -20.34 -2.08 0.64
CA VAL A 170 -19.17 -2.01 -0.24
C VAL A 170 -17.96 -2.57 0.48
N GLU A 171 -17.43 -3.67 -0.04
CA GLU A 171 -16.20 -4.28 0.46
C GLU A 171 -15.00 -3.65 -0.23
N VAL A 172 -14.02 -3.23 0.58
CA VAL A 172 -12.75 -2.64 0.13
C VAL A 172 -11.58 -3.49 0.57
N MET A 173 -10.48 -3.41 -0.17
CA MET A 173 -9.20 -4.03 0.19
C MET A 173 -8.60 -3.38 1.45
N GLY A 174 -7.45 -3.82 1.89
CA GLY A 174 -6.72 -3.38 3.07
C GLY A 174 -6.06 -4.56 3.80
N HIS A 175 -6.16 -5.77 3.24
CA HIS A 175 -5.61 -7.00 3.78
C HIS A 175 -6.08 -7.23 5.22
N ARG A 176 -5.22 -7.07 6.21
CA ARG A 176 -5.54 -7.23 7.65
C ARG A 176 -5.70 -5.90 8.39
N ALA A 177 -5.79 -4.80 7.67
CA ALA A 177 -5.89 -3.46 8.22
C ALA A 177 -7.11 -2.71 7.70
N GLY A 178 -7.68 -1.86 8.54
CA GLY A 178 -8.87 -1.08 8.23
C GLY A 178 -8.62 0.35 7.79
N TYR A 179 -7.36 0.75 7.56
CA TYR A 179 -7.02 2.14 7.22
C TYR A 179 -7.74 2.63 5.97
N LEU A 180 -7.74 1.83 4.89
CA LEU A 180 -8.42 2.19 3.65
C LEU A 180 -9.92 2.31 3.85
N ALA A 181 -10.53 1.33 4.54
CA ALA A 181 -11.97 1.34 4.81
C ALA A 181 -12.39 2.54 5.67
N LEU A 182 -11.63 2.87 6.71
CA LEU A 182 -11.90 4.00 7.58
C LEU A 182 -11.77 5.32 6.83
N TYR A 183 -10.66 5.51 6.11
CA TYR A 183 -10.39 6.73 5.35
C TYR A 183 -11.48 6.99 4.29
N VAL A 184 -11.82 5.98 3.51
CA VAL A 184 -12.88 6.05 2.52
C VAL A 184 -14.25 6.26 3.18
N GLY A 185 -14.53 5.55 4.29
CA GLY A 185 -15.78 5.68 5.03
C GLY A 185 -16.03 7.09 5.56
N VAL A 186 -14.97 7.76 6.06
CA VAL A 186 -15.03 9.18 6.44
C VAL A 186 -15.28 10.07 5.22
N ALA A 187 -14.52 9.85 4.14
CA ALA A 187 -14.60 10.67 2.92
C ALA A 187 -15.98 10.66 2.29
N ILE A 188 -16.70 9.53 2.33
CA ILE A 188 -18.05 9.41 1.76
C ILE A 188 -19.18 9.62 2.78
N GLY A 189 -18.91 9.81 4.06
CA GLY A 189 -19.94 9.86 5.11
C GLY A 189 -20.72 8.55 5.21
N ALA A 190 -20.02 7.42 5.29
CA ALA A 190 -20.62 6.08 5.40
C ALA A 190 -21.48 5.95 6.65
N THR A 191 -22.60 5.22 6.59
CA THR A 191 -23.46 4.95 7.76
C THR A 191 -22.74 4.09 8.80
N ALA A 192 -21.91 3.12 8.34
CA ALA A 192 -21.07 2.30 9.18
C ALA A 192 -19.77 1.92 8.44
N VAL A 193 -18.69 1.71 9.20
CA VAL A 193 -17.43 1.17 8.69
C VAL A 193 -17.03 0.00 9.58
N LEU A 194 -16.73 -1.14 8.96
CA LEU A 194 -16.26 -2.34 9.63
C LEU A 194 -14.77 -2.53 9.36
N VAL A 195 -13.98 -2.66 10.41
CA VAL A 195 -12.52 -2.79 10.34
C VAL A 195 -12.05 -3.96 11.21
N PRO A 196 -10.95 -4.64 10.83
CA PRO A 196 -10.46 -5.82 11.55
C PRO A 196 -9.91 -5.50 12.95
N GLU A 197 -9.51 -4.26 13.21
CA GLU A 197 -8.98 -3.82 14.50
C GLU A 197 -10.06 -3.75 15.61
N ARG A 198 -11.34 -3.86 15.23
CA ARG A 198 -12.47 -3.94 16.18
C ARG A 198 -13.22 -5.26 15.98
N PRO A 199 -13.46 -6.04 17.05
CA PRO A 199 -14.29 -7.24 16.95
C PRO A 199 -15.65 -6.91 16.33
N TYR A 200 -16.02 -7.68 15.30
CA TYR A 200 -17.27 -7.47 14.59
C TYR A 200 -18.47 -7.83 15.47
N ASP A 201 -19.36 -6.87 15.64
CA ASP A 201 -20.64 -7.00 16.32
C ASP A 201 -21.72 -6.35 15.42
N PHE A 202 -22.57 -7.19 14.83
CA PHE A 202 -23.56 -6.74 13.86
C PHE A 202 -24.56 -5.75 14.48
N GLU A 203 -25.10 -6.07 15.65
CA GLU A 203 -26.11 -5.24 16.31
C GLU A 203 -25.55 -3.84 16.57
N LYS A 204 -24.41 -3.78 17.24
CA LYS A 204 -23.78 -2.53 17.65
C LYS A 204 -23.21 -1.71 16.48
N HIS A 205 -22.59 -2.39 15.52
CA HIS A 205 -21.81 -1.70 14.48
C HIS A 205 -22.60 -1.42 13.19
N VAL A 206 -23.73 -2.13 12.97
CA VAL A 206 -24.54 -1.99 11.76
C VAL A 206 -26.00 -1.72 12.09
N ALA A 207 -26.68 -2.61 12.83
CA ALA A 207 -28.12 -2.55 13.02
C ALA A 207 -28.57 -1.30 13.78
N GLU A 208 -27.94 -1.01 14.92
CA GLU A 208 -28.25 0.22 15.69
C GLU A 208 -28.05 1.48 14.84
N LYS A 209 -26.97 1.57 14.06
CA LYS A 209 -26.68 2.74 13.23
C LYS A 209 -27.72 2.94 12.13
N ILE A 210 -28.15 1.85 11.48
CA ILE A 210 -29.23 1.90 10.50
C ILE A 210 -30.56 2.33 11.14
N ARG A 211 -30.91 1.76 12.32
CA ARG A 211 -32.15 2.13 13.02
C ARG A 211 -32.14 3.62 13.44
N ARG A 212 -31.06 4.11 14.01
CA ARG A 212 -30.89 5.54 14.36
C ARG A 212 -31.02 6.44 13.14
N ALA A 213 -30.35 6.08 12.04
CA ALA A 213 -30.44 6.84 10.80
C ALA A 213 -31.87 6.86 10.22
N ARG A 214 -32.63 5.76 10.32
CA ARG A 214 -34.06 5.71 9.95
C ARG A 214 -34.90 6.64 10.80
N ILE A 215 -34.69 6.67 12.12
CA ILE A 215 -35.43 7.58 13.02
C ILE A 215 -35.19 9.04 12.64
N SER A 216 -33.99 9.39 12.14
CA SER A 216 -33.67 10.74 11.64
C SER A 216 -34.19 11.01 10.21
N GLY A 217 -34.96 10.09 9.61
CA GLY A 217 -35.55 10.24 8.27
C GLY A 217 -34.65 9.83 7.12
N LYS A 218 -33.51 9.19 7.38
CA LYS A 218 -32.61 8.70 6.32
C LYS A 218 -33.16 7.41 5.71
N THR A 219 -33.27 7.37 4.37
CA THR A 219 -33.87 6.25 3.64
C THR A 219 -32.84 5.37 2.93
N ASN A 220 -31.58 5.81 2.86
CA ASN A 220 -30.50 5.09 2.21
C ASN A 220 -29.29 4.95 3.13
N PHE A 221 -28.58 3.82 3.04
CA PHE A 221 -27.50 3.48 3.96
C PHE A 221 -26.32 2.90 3.20
N MET A 222 -25.12 3.43 3.44
CA MET A 222 -23.89 2.88 2.89
C MET A 222 -23.01 2.33 3.99
N ILE A 223 -22.67 1.06 3.88
CA ILE A 223 -21.82 0.32 4.81
C ILE A 223 -20.52 -0.02 4.10
N VAL A 224 -19.39 0.41 4.66
CA VAL A 224 -18.06 0.08 4.14
C VAL A 224 -17.48 -1.06 4.97
N VAL A 225 -16.99 -2.09 4.31
CA VAL A 225 -16.44 -3.29 4.95
C VAL A 225 -15.00 -3.48 4.49
N ALA A 226 -14.04 -3.45 5.42
CA ALA A 226 -12.69 -3.91 5.13
C ALA A 226 -12.69 -5.43 4.93
N GLU A 227 -12.04 -5.95 3.88
CA GLU A 227 -11.98 -7.39 3.58
C GLU A 227 -11.44 -8.24 4.75
N GLY A 228 -10.61 -7.64 5.60
CA GLY A 228 -10.07 -8.29 6.80
C GLY A 228 -11.02 -8.33 8.00
N ALA A 229 -12.13 -7.56 7.98
CA ALA A 229 -13.10 -7.50 9.06
C ALA A 229 -14.22 -8.53 8.88
N ALA A 230 -14.80 -8.57 7.69
CA ALA A 230 -15.89 -9.50 7.33
C ALA A 230 -16.02 -9.56 5.80
N SER A 231 -16.74 -10.58 5.30
CA SER A 231 -17.17 -10.58 3.91
C SER A 231 -18.36 -9.64 3.73
N GLY A 232 -18.30 -8.76 2.72
CA GLY A 232 -19.42 -7.87 2.38
C GLY A 232 -20.69 -8.64 2.03
N MET A 233 -20.56 -9.81 1.41
CA MET A 233 -21.70 -10.71 1.15
C MET A 233 -22.35 -11.19 2.45
N ALA A 234 -21.55 -11.64 3.44
CA ALA A 234 -22.07 -12.11 4.73
C ALA A 234 -22.77 -10.97 5.50
N VAL A 235 -22.19 -9.77 5.47
CA VAL A 235 -22.82 -8.59 6.08
C VAL A 235 -24.15 -8.24 5.38
N GLY A 236 -24.19 -8.33 4.05
CA GLY A 236 -25.42 -8.12 3.27
C GLY A 236 -26.52 -9.10 3.63
N GLU A 237 -26.21 -10.41 3.70
CA GLU A 237 -27.17 -11.43 4.12
C GLU A 237 -27.68 -11.20 5.54
N GLN A 238 -26.81 -10.78 6.44
CA GLN A 238 -27.20 -10.49 7.82
C GLN A 238 -28.13 -9.27 7.90
N ILE A 239 -27.88 -8.21 7.15
CA ILE A 239 -28.77 -7.03 7.03
C ILE A 239 -30.14 -7.48 6.51
N LYS A 240 -30.19 -8.33 5.49
CA LYS A 240 -31.44 -8.84 4.93
C LYS A 240 -32.24 -9.63 5.95
N LYS A 241 -31.57 -10.56 6.64
CA LYS A 241 -32.20 -11.44 7.64
C LYS A 241 -32.74 -10.68 8.86
N GLU A 242 -31.94 -9.75 9.40
CA GLU A 242 -32.24 -9.15 10.71
C GLU A 242 -32.98 -7.79 10.60
N LEU A 243 -32.81 -7.07 9.50
CA LEU A 243 -33.42 -5.75 9.31
C LEU A 243 -34.49 -5.71 8.20
N GLY A 244 -34.68 -6.80 7.47
CA GLY A 244 -35.64 -6.88 6.36
C GLY A 244 -35.31 -5.95 5.18
N LEU A 245 -34.05 -5.47 5.08
CA LEU A 245 -33.59 -4.68 3.96
C LEU A 245 -33.03 -5.62 2.88
N ASP A 246 -33.06 -5.22 1.61
CA ASP A 246 -32.43 -5.92 0.49
C ASP A 246 -31.18 -5.14 0.03
N PRO A 247 -30.02 -5.32 0.66
CA PRO A 247 -28.85 -4.56 0.33
C PRO A 247 -28.23 -4.98 -1.00
N ARG A 248 -27.63 -4.02 -1.69
CA ARG A 248 -26.76 -4.29 -2.84
C ARG A 248 -25.33 -4.40 -2.35
N VAL A 249 -24.68 -5.50 -2.67
CA VAL A 249 -23.29 -5.75 -2.28
C VAL A 249 -22.39 -5.52 -3.47
N THR A 250 -21.34 -4.75 -3.27
CA THR A 250 -20.29 -4.49 -4.26
C THR A 250 -18.94 -4.80 -3.64
N ILE A 251 -18.17 -5.67 -4.27
CA ILE A 251 -16.80 -5.98 -3.87
C ILE A 251 -15.88 -5.29 -4.87
N LEU A 252 -15.16 -4.25 -4.42
CA LEU A 252 -14.29 -3.48 -5.31
C LEU A 252 -13.08 -4.31 -5.77
N GLY A 253 -12.46 -5.05 -4.85
CA GLY A 253 -11.34 -5.93 -5.19
C GLY A 253 -10.19 -5.21 -5.91
N HIS A 254 -9.60 -5.88 -6.89
CA HIS A 254 -8.34 -5.46 -7.54
C HIS A 254 -8.41 -4.18 -8.37
N ILE A 255 -9.59 -3.60 -8.66
CA ILE A 255 -9.65 -2.27 -9.31
C ILE A 255 -8.97 -1.20 -8.47
N GLN A 256 -8.91 -1.37 -7.14
CA GLN A 256 -8.23 -0.49 -6.21
C GLN A 256 -6.70 -0.51 -6.35
N ARG A 257 -6.11 -1.52 -7.00
CA ARG A 257 -4.67 -1.62 -7.27
C ARG A 257 -4.26 -0.94 -8.57
N GLY A 258 -5.21 -0.64 -9.43
CA GLY A 258 -4.98 -0.09 -10.77
C GLY A 258 -5.12 1.43 -10.83
N GLY A 259 -4.95 1.94 -12.02
CA GLY A 259 -5.17 3.34 -12.35
C GLY A 259 -3.91 4.19 -12.34
N SER A 260 -4.07 5.40 -12.85
CA SER A 260 -3.02 6.41 -12.88
C SER A 260 -2.82 6.98 -11.47
N PRO A 261 -1.59 7.00 -10.91
CA PRO A 261 -1.36 7.50 -9.57
C PRO A 261 -1.75 8.97 -9.44
N THR A 262 -2.38 9.31 -8.31
CA THR A 262 -2.71 10.71 -7.96
C THR A 262 -1.46 11.58 -7.87
N ALA A 263 -1.64 12.90 -7.88
CA ALA A 263 -0.52 13.83 -7.67
C ALA A 263 0.21 13.54 -6.35
N LYS A 264 -0.53 13.22 -5.29
CA LYS A 264 0.04 12.88 -3.97
C LYS A 264 0.93 11.64 -4.04
N ASP A 265 0.45 10.55 -4.65
CA ASP A 265 1.25 9.34 -4.82
C ASP A 265 2.50 9.58 -5.68
N ARG A 266 2.39 10.34 -6.78
CA ARG A 266 3.55 10.65 -7.64
C ARG A 266 4.61 11.47 -6.90
N VAL A 267 4.20 12.50 -6.17
CA VAL A 267 5.12 13.38 -5.43
C VAL A 267 5.78 12.62 -4.29
N THR A 268 5.00 11.88 -3.49
CA THR A 268 5.52 11.07 -2.38
C THR A 268 6.48 9.99 -2.88
N ALA A 269 6.11 9.25 -3.92
CA ALA A 269 6.96 8.24 -4.56
C ALA A 269 8.28 8.83 -5.08
N THR A 270 8.22 10.01 -5.71
CA THR A 270 9.40 10.71 -6.22
C THR A 270 10.34 11.13 -5.08
N ARG A 271 9.79 11.70 -4.00
CA ARG A 271 10.58 12.13 -2.84
C ARG A 271 11.21 10.94 -2.11
N MET A 272 10.45 9.85 -1.92
CA MET A 272 10.96 8.64 -1.28
C MET A 272 12.06 7.96 -2.12
N GLY A 273 11.88 7.86 -3.43
CA GLY A 273 12.89 7.31 -4.33
C GLY A 273 14.18 8.12 -4.35
N TYR A 274 14.08 9.46 -4.33
CA TYR A 274 15.25 10.34 -4.20
C TYR A 274 15.99 10.12 -2.88
N GLU A 275 15.26 10.08 -1.75
CA GLU A 275 15.83 9.88 -0.41
C GLU A 275 16.53 8.52 -0.31
N ALA A 276 15.96 7.45 -0.86
CA ALA A 276 16.57 6.13 -0.82
C ALA A 276 17.95 6.10 -1.49
N VAL A 277 18.10 6.75 -2.64
CA VAL A 277 19.40 6.87 -3.32
C VAL A 277 20.35 7.76 -2.53
N GLN A 278 19.85 8.82 -1.93
CA GLN A 278 20.67 9.70 -1.07
C GLN A 278 21.27 8.91 0.11
N LEU A 279 20.45 8.10 0.79
CA LEU A 279 20.88 7.26 1.90
C LEU A 279 21.99 6.27 1.46
N LEU A 280 21.80 5.57 0.36
CA LEU A 280 22.81 4.65 -0.18
C LEU A 280 24.11 5.38 -0.54
N ALA A 281 24.02 6.53 -1.21
CA ALA A 281 25.19 7.32 -1.59
C ALA A 281 25.97 7.84 -0.36
N GLU A 282 25.29 8.14 0.74
CA GLU A 282 25.89 8.51 2.03
C GLU A 282 26.43 7.30 2.81
N GLY A 283 26.26 6.08 2.30
CA GLY A 283 26.65 4.84 2.97
C GLY A 283 25.75 4.49 4.16
N LYS A 284 24.54 5.06 4.24
CA LYS A 284 23.50 4.69 5.17
C LYS A 284 22.71 3.52 4.60
N THR A 285 22.72 2.41 5.31
CA THR A 285 22.10 1.15 4.89
C THR A 285 21.12 0.65 5.93
N ASN A 286 20.35 -0.38 5.61
CA ASN A 286 19.35 -1.01 6.48
C ASN A 286 18.30 0.01 6.97
N ARG A 287 17.79 0.81 6.04
CA ARG A 287 16.81 1.87 6.34
C ARG A 287 15.50 1.61 5.62
N ILE A 288 14.41 2.04 6.23
CA ILE A 288 13.11 2.23 5.57
C ILE A 288 12.88 3.73 5.44
N VAL A 289 12.60 4.20 4.24
CA VAL A 289 12.17 5.58 4.00
C VAL A 289 10.74 5.75 4.48
N CYS A 290 10.46 6.80 5.21
CA CYS A 290 9.15 7.05 5.83
C CYS A 290 8.64 8.44 5.45
N ALA A 291 7.33 8.55 5.24
CA ALA A 291 6.63 9.84 5.27
C ALA A 291 6.12 10.09 6.69
N LYS A 292 6.43 11.26 7.25
CA LYS A 292 5.95 11.75 8.55
C LYS A 292 5.38 13.16 8.37
N GLY A 293 4.06 13.26 8.29
CA GLY A 293 3.40 14.47 7.80
C GLY A 293 3.95 14.87 6.43
N ASP A 294 4.42 16.11 6.29
CA ASP A 294 4.99 16.63 5.03
C ASP A 294 6.49 16.32 4.84
N ARG A 295 7.12 15.61 5.76
CA ARG A 295 8.56 15.33 5.72
C ARG A 295 8.83 13.90 5.30
N ILE A 296 9.89 13.72 4.51
CA ILE A 296 10.49 12.41 4.30
C ILE A 296 11.60 12.22 5.34
N SER A 297 11.58 11.09 6.00
CA SER A 297 12.53 10.66 7.01
C SER A 297 12.92 9.20 6.76
N ASN A 298 13.68 8.62 7.65
CA ASN A 298 14.01 7.20 7.56
C ASN A 298 14.19 6.61 8.97
N VAL A 299 14.00 5.33 9.09
CA VAL A 299 14.16 4.54 10.31
C VAL A 299 15.01 3.31 10.02
N ASP A 300 15.67 2.77 11.01
CA ASP A 300 16.33 1.48 10.90
C ASP A 300 15.32 0.38 10.56
N ILE A 301 15.71 -0.59 9.71
CA ILE A 301 14.78 -1.62 9.22
C ILE A 301 14.30 -2.54 10.35
N ASP A 302 15.18 -2.87 11.30
CA ASP A 302 14.84 -3.72 12.45
C ASP A 302 13.89 -3.00 13.40
N GLU A 303 14.18 -1.71 13.68
CA GLU A 303 13.29 -0.86 14.45
C GLU A 303 11.94 -0.68 13.78
N GLY A 304 11.93 -0.37 12.47
CA GLY A 304 10.71 -0.16 11.71
C GLY A 304 9.79 -1.38 11.67
N LEU A 305 10.37 -2.58 11.52
CA LEU A 305 9.62 -3.85 11.52
C LEU A 305 9.16 -4.29 12.92
N ALA A 306 9.77 -3.78 13.99
CA ALA A 306 9.39 -4.07 15.37
C ALA A 306 8.30 -3.14 15.92
N MET A 307 8.02 -2.02 15.27
CA MET A 307 6.98 -1.08 15.69
C MET A 307 5.58 -1.71 15.60
N THR A 308 4.64 -1.15 16.35
CA THR A 308 3.20 -1.49 16.25
C THR A 308 2.42 -0.24 15.86
N LYS A 309 1.47 -0.38 14.94
CA LYS A 309 0.58 0.70 14.51
C LYS A 309 -0.84 0.40 15.00
N THR A 310 -1.47 1.36 15.61
CA THR A 310 -2.87 1.28 16.00
C THR A 310 -3.71 2.16 15.08
N LEU A 311 -4.92 1.72 14.81
CA LEU A 311 -5.86 2.52 14.03
C LEU A 311 -6.12 3.84 14.74
N ASN A 312 -6.26 4.93 13.98
CA ASN A 312 -6.54 6.24 14.54
C ASN A 312 -7.94 6.29 15.18
N HIS A 313 -7.98 6.33 16.51
CA HIS A 313 -9.24 6.42 17.26
C HIS A 313 -9.99 7.73 16.98
N GLU A 314 -9.29 8.84 16.76
CA GLU A 314 -9.88 10.14 16.45
C GLU A 314 -10.68 10.10 15.13
N GLU A 315 -10.16 9.47 14.08
CA GLU A 315 -10.89 9.30 12.83
C GLU A 315 -12.17 8.46 13.01
N PHE A 316 -12.13 7.47 13.91
CA PHE A 316 -13.33 6.71 14.28
C PHE A 316 -14.35 7.54 15.03
N GLU A 317 -13.91 8.41 15.91
CA GLU A 317 -14.80 9.34 16.64
C GLU A 317 -15.42 10.34 15.66
N VAL A 318 -14.62 10.93 14.77
CA VAL A 318 -15.11 11.82 13.70
C VAL A 318 -16.17 11.11 12.87
N MET A 319 -15.89 9.90 12.38
CA MET A 319 -16.87 9.12 11.62
C MET A 319 -18.14 8.89 12.43
N THR A 320 -18.02 8.50 13.71
CA THR A 320 -19.17 8.19 14.57
C THR A 320 -20.04 9.45 14.79
N VAL A 321 -19.43 10.60 15.01
CA VAL A 321 -20.13 11.89 15.17
C VAL A 321 -20.83 12.30 13.87
N MET A 322 -20.14 12.16 12.73
CA MET A 322 -20.69 12.57 11.43
C MET A 322 -21.81 11.64 10.93
N THR A 323 -21.85 10.41 11.40
CA THR A 323 -22.90 9.42 11.04
C THR A 323 -24.00 9.27 12.11
N GLY A 324 -23.79 9.86 13.26
CA GLY A 324 -24.53 9.59 14.50
C GLY A 324 -25.66 10.56 14.85
N ARG A 325 -26.41 11.09 13.87
CA ARG A 325 -27.69 11.75 14.15
C ARG A 325 -28.85 10.91 13.69
#